data_4932a3275b36c2903408d599d6330a57
#
_entry.id   4932a3275b36c2903408d599d6330a57
#
_cell.length_a   1.000
_cell.length_b   1.000
_cell.length_c   1.000
_cell.angle_alpha   90.00
_cell.angle_beta   90.00
_cell.angle_gamma   90.00
#
_symmetry.space_group_name_H-M   'P 1'
#
loop_
_entity.id
_entity.type
_entity.pdbx_description
1 polymer ?
#
loop_
_entity_poly.entity_id
_entity_poly.type
_entity_poly.pdbx_seq_one_letter_code
_entity_poly.pdbx_strand_id
1 'polypeptide(L)' 'MLYTIYMPWLARGLQERGFKMIRVTESKKNPGKAVYQFVDSPELQLAIRQIVNEKKHR' A
#
# COMPACT_ATOMS: atom_id res chain seq x y z
N MET A 1 -10.74 3.35 -9.59
CA MET A 1 -10.07 2.06 -9.59
C MET A 1 -9.26 1.90 -8.30
N LEU A 2 -9.20 0.70 -7.76
CA LEU A 2 -8.48 0.48 -6.52
C LEU A 2 -7.14 -0.20 -6.77
N TYR A 3 -6.15 0.23 -6.03
CA TYR A 3 -4.82 -0.37 -6.10
C TYR A 3 -4.60 -1.23 -4.85
N THR A 4 -4.18 -2.48 -5.05
CA THR A 4 -4.03 -3.44 -3.96
C THR A 4 -2.58 -3.48 -3.48
N ILE A 5 -2.40 -3.31 -2.18
CA ILE A 5 -1.09 -3.37 -1.52
C ILE A 5 -1.04 -4.62 -0.66
N TYR A 6 -0.01 -5.43 -0.84
CA TYR A 6 0.14 -6.68 -0.09
C TYR A 6 1.04 -6.54 1.13
N MET A 7 1.84 -5.49 1.19
CA MET A 7 2.85 -5.33 2.23
C MET A 7 2.39 -4.34 3.29
N PRO A 8 2.30 -4.78 4.56
CA PRO A 8 1.83 -3.88 5.63
C PRO A 8 2.69 -2.62 5.80
N TRP A 9 4.00 -2.76 5.65
CA TRP A 9 4.90 -1.60 5.80
C TRP A 9 4.65 -0.54 4.73
N LEU A 10 4.30 -0.97 3.53
CA LEU A 10 4.00 -0.04 2.44
C LEU A 10 2.67 0.66 2.68
N ALA A 11 1.65 -0.10 3.11
CA ALA A 11 0.36 0.49 3.44
C ALA A 11 0.49 1.52 4.56
N ARG A 12 1.28 1.21 5.58
CA ARG A 12 1.51 2.16 6.67
C ARG A 12 2.20 3.43 6.17
N GLY A 13 3.22 3.27 5.34
CA GLY A 13 3.92 4.42 4.77
C GLY A 13 3.00 5.33 3.97
N LEU A 14 2.07 4.73 3.22
CA LEU A 14 1.10 5.50 2.45
C LEU A 14 0.13 6.25 3.37
N GLN A 15 -0.32 5.61 4.45
CA GLN A 15 -1.21 6.27 5.41
C GLN A 15 -0.51 7.45 6.09
N GLU A 16 0.78 7.30 6.41
CA GLU A 16 1.56 8.38 7.01
C GLU A 16 1.69 9.58 6.07
N ARG A 17 1.62 9.35 4.77
CA ARG A 17 1.68 10.41 3.76
C ARG A 17 0.32 11.03 3.46
N GLY A 18 -0.74 10.57 4.16
CA GLY A 18 -2.08 11.14 4.00
C GLY A 18 -2.98 10.38 3.05
N PHE A 19 -2.56 9.26 2.49
CA PHE A 19 -3.42 8.43 1.66
C PHE A 19 -4.35 7.61 2.53
N LYS A 20 -5.62 7.59 2.16
CA LYS A 20 -6.63 6.86 2.92
C LYS A 20 -6.77 5.44 2.41
N MET A 21 -6.79 4.50 3.34
CA MET A 21 -7.06 3.10 3.04
C MET A 21 -8.57 2.93 2.88
N ILE A 22 -8.99 2.45 1.71
CA ILE A 22 -10.40 2.28 1.39
C ILE A 22 -10.95 1.01 2.00
N ARG A 23 -10.18 -0.08 1.92
CA ARG A 23 -10.63 -1.38 2.38
C ARG A 23 -9.44 -2.25 2.77
N VAL A 24 -9.68 -3.08 3.78
CA VAL A 24 -8.74 -4.14 4.16
C VAL A 24 -9.49 -5.45 4.00
N THR A 25 -8.92 -6.38 3.23
CA THR A 25 -9.53 -7.70 3.02
C THR A 25 -8.49 -8.78 3.23
N GLU A 26 -8.96 -10.02 3.39
CA GLU A 26 -8.06 -11.15 3.51
C GLU A 26 -7.60 -11.59 2.13
N SER A 27 -6.32 -11.94 2.01
CA SER A 27 -5.78 -12.44 0.76
C SER A 27 -6.32 -13.85 0.45
N LYS A 28 -6.80 -14.05 -0.77
CA LYS A 28 -7.28 -15.36 -1.19
C LYS A 28 -6.14 -16.35 -1.37
N LYS A 29 -4.97 -15.86 -1.76
CA LYS A 29 -3.80 -16.72 -2.00
C LYS A 29 -3.08 -17.09 -0.71
N ASN A 30 -3.13 -16.22 0.29
CA ASN A 30 -2.44 -16.43 1.56
C ASN A 30 -3.41 -16.18 2.70
N PRO A 31 -4.21 -17.19 3.09
CA PRO A 31 -5.15 -17.01 4.20
C PRO A 31 -4.42 -16.56 5.45
N GLY A 32 -5.02 -15.61 6.16
CA GLY A 32 -4.43 -15.03 7.34
C GLY A 32 -3.61 -13.79 7.10
N LYS A 33 -3.38 -13.43 5.83
CA LYS A 33 -2.68 -12.19 5.48
C LYS A 33 -3.67 -11.19 4.93
N ALA A 34 -3.54 -9.93 5.36
CA ALA A 34 -4.41 -8.86 4.88
C ALA A 34 -3.85 -8.23 3.62
N VAL A 35 -4.76 -7.76 2.76
CA VAL A 35 -4.41 -6.90 1.64
C VAL A 35 -5.12 -5.57 1.84
N TYR A 36 -4.48 -4.50 1.40
CA TYR A 36 -4.93 -3.13 1.64
C TYR A 36 -5.24 -2.47 0.31
N GLN A 37 -6.40 -1.81 0.21
CA GLN A 37 -6.82 -1.18 -1.04
C GLN A 37 -6.88 0.33 -0.88
N PHE A 38 -6.25 1.02 -1.83
CA PHE A 38 -6.20 2.48 -1.89
C PHE A 38 -6.76 2.94 -3.23
N VAL A 39 -7.22 4.18 -3.28
CA VAL A 39 -7.62 4.77 -4.56
C VAL A 39 -6.37 4.96 -5.42
N ASP A 40 -6.36 4.35 -6.60
CA ASP A 40 -5.24 4.48 -7.52
C ASP A 40 -5.18 5.91 -8.08
N SER A 41 -3.99 6.49 -8.09
CA SER A 41 -3.75 7.84 -8.60
C SER A 41 -2.27 7.99 -8.92
N PRO A 42 -1.90 8.97 -9.77
CA PRO A 42 -0.49 9.25 -10.02
C PRO A 42 0.28 9.58 -8.74
N GLU A 43 -0.36 10.30 -7.81
CA GLU A 43 0.25 10.63 -6.53
C GLU A 43 0.54 9.38 -5.71
N LEU A 44 -0.38 8.41 -5.73
CA LEU A 44 -0.20 7.15 -5.03
C LEU A 44 1.01 6.40 -5.58
N GLN A 45 1.12 6.32 -6.91
CA GLN A 45 2.23 5.61 -7.55
C GLN A 45 3.57 6.26 -7.22
N LEU A 46 3.64 7.58 -7.21
CA LEU A 46 4.85 8.28 -6.83
C LEU A 46 5.23 8.00 -5.37
N ALA A 47 4.24 8.02 -4.49
CA ALA A 47 4.48 7.74 -3.08
C ALA A 47 5.00 6.33 -2.87
N ILE A 48 4.41 5.35 -3.56
CA ILE A 48 4.85 3.96 -3.49
C ILE A 48 6.32 3.85 -3.91
N ARG A 49 6.67 4.48 -5.03
CA ARG A 49 8.04 4.45 -5.53
C ARG A 49 9.01 5.06 -4.52
N GLN A 50 8.65 6.17 -3.91
CA GLN A 50 9.49 6.83 -2.92
C GLN A 50 9.70 5.96 -1.70
N ILE A 51 8.65 5.34 -1.20
CA ILE A 51 8.74 4.48 -0.02
C ILE A 51 9.62 3.28 -0.29
N VAL A 52 9.44 2.64 -1.45
CA VAL A 52 10.24 1.47 -1.84
C VAL A 52 11.71 1.86 -1.97
N ASN A 53 11.98 3.02 -2.59
CA ASN A 53 13.36 3.48 -2.76
C ASN A 53 14.02 3.76 -1.41
N GLU A 54 13.32 4.38 -0.49
CA GLU A 54 13.85 4.65 0.84
C GLU A 54 14.22 3.35 1.55
N LYS A 55 13.38 2.33 1.40
CA LYS A 55 13.66 1.04 2.02
C LYS A 55 14.87 0.36 1.41
N LYS A 56 15.08 0.50 0.10
CA LYS A 56 16.22 -0.11 -0.58
C LYS A 56 17.56 0.52 -0.19
N HIS A 57 17.55 1.77 0.23
CA HIS A 57 18.77 2.51 0.54
C HIS A 57 19.21 2.41 1.99
N ARG A 58 18.59 1.55 2.76
CA ARG A 58 18.99 1.33 4.14
C ARG A 58 20.05 0.24 4.28
#